data_e9e5da45351853f4c7a5640df9053623
#
_entry.id   e9e5da45351853f4c7a5640df9053623
#
_cell.length_a   1.000
_cell.length_b   1.000
_cell.length_c   1.000
_cell.angle_alpha   90.00
_cell.angle_beta   90.00
_cell.angle_gamma   90.00
#
_symmetry.space_group_name_H-M   'P 1'
#
loop_
_entity.id
_entity.type
_entity.pdbx_description
1 polymer ?
#
loop_
_entity_poly.entity_id
_entity_poly.type
_entity_poly.pdbx_seq_one_letter_code
_entity_poly.pdbx_strand_id
1 'polypeptide(L)'
;LSFLDKNKFLEEEIKKLIGKKIIFTNGSRAHALNVTKRIGIDRLFDGIFDIRDCEFIPKPSKEPYKKLVENYKIEPQYCIFFEDIARNLKPAYELGMKTVWIKNDEPWAAKYSNEGFINYKTDNLAKFLKEINELG
;
A
#
# COMPACT_ATOMS: atom_id res chain seq x y z
N LEU A 1 11.50 -17.97 8.71
CA LEU A 1 11.91 -17.36 7.48
C LEU A 1 12.10 -15.88 7.62
N SER A 2 13.19 -15.40 7.06
CA SER A 2 13.63 -14.04 7.28
C SER A 2 12.66 -12.97 6.79
N PHE A 3 11.95 -13.18 5.68
CA PHE A 3 11.05 -12.16 5.16
C PHE A 3 9.80 -11.95 6.03
N LEU A 4 9.51 -12.87 6.96
CA LEU A 4 8.43 -12.73 7.93
C LEU A 4 8.94 -12.33 9.30
N ASP A 5 10.25 -12.16 9.45
CA ASP A 5 10.84 -11.67 10.69
C ASP A 5 10.61 -10.17 10.82
N LYS A 6 10.75 -9.67 12.05
CA LYS A 6 10.62 -8.25 12.32
C LYS A 6 11.61 -7.44 11.50
N ASN A 7 11.13 -6.36 10.89
CA ASN A 7 11.92 -5.48 10.06
C ASN A 7 12.06 -4.12 10.72
N LYS A 8 13.14 -3.95 11.47
CA LYS A 8 13.40 -2.72 12.22
C LYS A 8 13.57 -1.50 11.31
N PHE A 9 14.22 -1.68 10.17
CA PHE A 9 14.42 -0.58 9.23
C PHE A 9 13.05 -0.08 8.72
N LEU A 10 12.19 -0.99 8.28
CA LEU A 10 10.86 -0.63 7.80
C LEU A 10 10.04 0.03 8.90
N GLU A 11 10.07 -0.52 10.10
CA GLU A 11 9.36 0.04 11.26
C GLU A 11 9.76 1.48 11.52
N GLU A 12 11.05 1.77 11.56
CA GLU A 12 11.55 3.11 11.82
C GLU A 12 11.13 4.11 10.75
N GLU A 13 11.17 3.70 9.48
CA GLU A 13 10.80 4.62 8.40
C GLU A 13 9.29 4.86 8.34
N ILE A 14 8.48 3.86 8.64
CA ILE A 14 7.01 4.05 8.71
C ILE A 14 6.66 5.01 9.84
N LYS A 15 7.32 4.89 10.98
CA LYS A 15 7.10 5.79 12.13
C LYS A 15 7.30 7.26 11.79
N LYS A 16 8.25 7.55 10.91
CA LYS A 16 8.57 8.93 10.53
C LYS A 16 7.57 9.55 9.58
N LEU A 17 6.76 8.75 8.91
CA LEU A 17 5.77 9.26 7.96
C LEU A 17 4.68 10.04 8.69
N ILE A 18 4.26 11.16 8.10
CA ILE A 18 3.20 11.99 8.62
C ILE A 18 1.90 11.62 7.90
N GLY A 19 0.77 11.71 8.63
CA GLY A 19 -0.55 11.48 8.08
C GLY A 19 -1.08 10.08 8.36
N LYS A 20 -2.26 9.81 7.84
CA LYS A 20 -2.94 8.53 8.03
C LYS A 20 -2.21 7.42 7.27
N LYS A 21 -2.10 6.28 7.93
CA LYS A 21 -1.48 5.08 7.37
C LYS A 21 -2.52 3.97 7.38
N ILE A 22 -2.91 3.53 6.20
CA ILE A 22 -4.01 2.59 6.02
C ILE A 22 -3.51 1.40 5.21
N ILE A 23 -3.87 0.20 5.65
CA ILE A 23 -3.66 -1.02 4.87
C ILE A 23 -4.93 -1.25 4.06
N PHE A 24 -4.77 -1.37 2.74
CA PHE A 24 -5.86 -1.66 1.82
C PHE A 24 -5.57 -3.03 1.19
N THR A 25 -6.35 -4.04 1.54
CA THR A 25 -6.06 -5.42 1.16
C THR A 25 -7.28 -6.12 0.57
N ASN A 26 -7.03 -7.00 -0.41
CA ASN A 26 -8.06 -7.93 -0.91
C ASN A 26 -8.28 -9.13 0.03
N GLY A 27 -7.43 -9.26 1.03
CA GLY A 27 -7.55 -10.31 2.02
C GLY A 27 -8.40 -9.89 3.21
N SER A 28 -8.39 -10.72 4.25
CA SER A 28 -9.13 -10.44 5.48
C SER A 28 -8.32 -9.56 6.42
N ARG A 29 -9.03 -8.86 7.31
CA ARG A 29 -8.40 -8.09 8.39
C ARG A 29 -7.49 -8.98 9.25
N ALA A 30 -7.97 -10.18 9.58
CA ALA A 30 -7.21 -11.11 10.41
C ALA A 30 -5.88 -11.49 9.76
N HIS A 31 -5.89 -11.73 8.45
CA HIS A 31 -4.68 -12.04 7.70
C HIS A 31 -3.71 -10.86 7.70
N ALA A 32 -4.19 -9.66 7.43
CA ALA A 32 -3.37 -8.45 7.43
C ALA A 32 -2.74 -8.21 8.80
N LEU A 33 -3.50 -8.37 9.88
CA LEU A 33 -2.99 -8.24 11.24
C LEU A 33 -1.91 -9.28 11.53
N ASN A 34 -2.13 -10.52 11.12
CA ASN A 34 -1.18 -11.59 11.34
C ASN A 34 0.17 -11.31 10.65
N VAL A 35 0.12 -10.88 9.39
CA VAL A 35 1.33 -10.57 8.62
C VAL A 35 2.07 -9.37 9.23
N THR A 36 1.34 -8.28 9.52
CA THR A 36 1.97 -7.06 10.03
C THR A 36 2.54 -7.25 11.43
N LYS A 37 1.91 -8.08 12.27
CA LYS A 37 2.46 -8.43 13.58
C LYS A 37 3.78 -9.19 13.46
N ARG A 38 3.87 -10.12 12.52
CA ARG A 38 5.09 -10.90 12.29
C ARG A 38 6.23 -10.01 11.82
N ILE A 39 5.93 -9.01 11.01
CA ILE A 39 6.93 -8.04 10.54
C ILE A 39 7.24 -7.00 11.63
N GLY A 40 6.33 -6.78 12.56
CA GLY A 40 6.53 -5.85 13.67
C GLY A 40 6.03 -4.43 13.39
N ILE A 41 5.06 -4.27 12.49
CA ILE A 41 4.58 -2.95 12.08
C ILE A 41 3.06 -2.74 12.27
N ASP A 42 2.37 -3.72 12.86
CA ASP A 42 0.90 -3.71 12.98
C ASP A 42 0.36 -2.47 13.69
N ARG A 43 1.05 -2.01 14.73
CA ARG A 43 0.61 -0.88 15.55
C ARG A 43 0.81 0.48 14.87
N LEU A 44 1.45 0.52 13.72
CA LEU A 44 1.79 1.76 13.03
C LEU A 44 0.69 2.25 12.09
N PHE A 45 -0.34 1.47 11.88
CA PHE A 45 -1.41 1.78 10.94
C PHE A 45 -2.67 2.26 11.66
N ASP A 46 -3.33 3.24 11.05
CA ASP A 46 -4.55 3.83 11.58
C ASP A 46 -5.78 3.01 11.25
N GLY A 47 -5.70 2.16 10.24
CA GLY A 47 -6.82 1.30 9.87
C GLY A 47 -6.44 0.24 8.86
N ILE A 48 -7.31 -0.74 8.75
CA ILE A 48 -7.24 -1.80 7.76
C ILE A 48 -8.57 -1.80 7.01
N PHE A 49 -8.50 -1.58 5.70
CA PHE A 49 -9.65 -1.61 4.81
C PHE A 49 -9.56 -2.93 4.05
N ASP A 50 -10.35 -3.91 4.47
CA ASP A 50 -10.24 -5.28 3.98
C ASP A 50 -11.34 -5.62 2.97
N ILE A 51 -11.37 -6.88 2.53
CA ILE A 51 -12.34 -7.33 1.53
C ILE A 51 -13.79 -7.17 1.98
N ARG A 52 -14.06 -7.26 3.27
CA ARG A 52 -15.42 -7.04 3.82
C ARG A 52 -15.82 -5.57 3.72
N ASP A 53 -14.89 -4.68 4.03
CA ASP A 53 -15.11 -3.23 3.89
C ASP A 53 -15.38 -2.86 2.44
N CYS A 54 -14.84 -3.62 1.50
CA CYS A 54 -15.05 -3.45 0.07
C CYS A 54 -16.32 -4.17 -0.43
N GLU A 55 -17.13 -4.73 0.48
CA GLU A 55 -18.32 -5.52 0.13
C GLU A 55 -17.98 -6.65 -0.86
N PHE A 56 -16.81 -7.25 -0.67
CA PHE A 56 -16.27 -8.35 -1.47
C PHE A 56 -16.01 -8.02 -2.94
N ILE A 57 -15.90 -6.72 -3.27
CA ILE A 57 -15.45 -6.27 -4.59
C ILE A 57 -13.95 -5.97 -4.48
N PRO A 58 -13.09 -6.79 -5.10
CA PRO A 58 -11.64 -6.64 -4.92
C PRO A 58 -11.03 -5.59 -5.82
N LYS A 59 -9.80 -5.17 -5.46
CA LYS A 59 -8.94 -4.44 -6.39
C LYS A 59 -8.69 -5.33 -7.61
N PRO A 60 -8.62 -4.82 -8.81
CA PRO A 60 -8.54 -3.41 -9.19
C PRO A 60 -9.87 -2.75 -9.60
N SER A 61 -11.01 -3.24 -9.15
CA SER A 61 -12.28 -2.54 -9.38
C SER A 61 -12.23 -1.15 -8.77
N LYS A 62 -12.88 -0.18 -9.39
CA LYS A 62 -12.86 1.22 -8.93
C LYS A 62 -13.60 1.43 -7.62
N GLU A 63 -14.66 0.67 -7.39
CA GLU A 63 -15.55 0.86 -6.24
C GLU A 63 -14.84 0.81 -4.88
N PRO A 64 -13.99 -0.19 -4.58
CA PRO A 64 -13.32 -0.20 -3.28
C PRO A 64 -12.39 0.99 -3.04
N TYR A 65 -11.78 1.55 -4.09
CA TYR A 65 -10.93 2.73 -3.95
C TYR A 65 -11.76 3.96 -3.57
N LYS A 66 -12.94 4.12 -4.17
CA LYS A 66 -13.86 5.21 -3.84
C LYS A 66 -14.35 5.09 -2.40
N LYS A 67 -14.69 3.87 -1.97
CA LYS A 67 -15.11 3.61 -0.59
C LYS A 67 -14.00 3.92 0.40
N LEU A 68 -12.77 3.56 0.09
CA LEU A 68 -11.61 3.86 0.92
C LEU A 68 -11.50 5.37 1.13
N VAL A 69 -11.55 6.13 0.05
CA VAL A 69 -11.45 7.60 0.10
C VAL A 69 -12.56 8.20 0.96
N GLU A 70 -13.79 7.75 0.76
CA GLU A 70 -14.95 8.24 1.52
C GLU A 70 -14.87 7.87 3.00
N ASN A 71 -14.55 6.61 3.30
CA ASN A 71 -14.51 6.11 4.69
C ASN A 71 -13.48 6.83 5.54
N TYR A 72 -12.30 7.06 4.98
CA TYR A 72 -11.22 7.70 5.72
C TYR A 72 -11.14 9.19 5.49
N LYS A 73 -12.02 9.75 4.65
CA LYS A 73 -12.09 11.20 4.35
C LYS A 73 -10.73 11.73 3.94
N ILE A 74 -10.07 10.99 3.05
CA ILE A 74 -8.75 11.36 2.55
C ILE A 74 -8.89 12.07 1.20
N GLU A 75 -7.89 12.89 0.88
CA GLU A 75 -7.83 13.60 -0.40
C GLU A 75 -6.80 12.91 -1.29
N PRO A 76 -7.23 12.30 -2.42
CA PRO A 76 -6.34 11.50 -3.26
C PRO A 76 -5.07 12.22 -3.69
N GLN A 77 -5.14 13.52 -4.01
CA GLN A 77 -3.98 14.28 -4.47
C GLN A 77 -2.87 14.40 -3.41
N TYR A 78 -3.17 14.09 -2.15
CA TYR A 78 -2.20 14.11 -1.07
C TYR A 78 -1.84 12.70 -0.58
N CYS A 79 -2.23 11.67 -1.33
CA CYS A 79 -2.01 10.28 -0.96
C CYS A 79 -0.96 9.61 -1.83
N ILE A 80 -0.22 8.70 -1.23
CA ILE A 80 0.68 7.79 -1.95
C ILE A 80 0.16 6.38 -1.75
N PHE A 81 0.03 5.64 -2.84
CA PHE A 81 -0.46 4.26 -2.83
C PHE A 81 0.67 3.30 -3.21
N PHE A 82 1.02 2.42 -2.30
CA PHE A 82 2.07 1.41 -2.50
C PHE A 82 1.42 0.05 -2.76
N GLU A 83 1.88 -0.67 -3.78
CA GLU A 83 1.26 -1.93 -4.20
C GLU A 83 2.26 -2.78 -4.97
N ASP A 84 2.26 -4.09 -4.75
CA ASP A 84 3.13 -5.02 -5.47
C ASP A 84 2.48 -5.61 -6.73
N ILE A 85 1.15 -5.59 -6.82
CA ILE A 85 0.44 -6.00 -8.04
C ILE A 85 0.20 -4.75 -8.87
N ALA A 86 0.92 -4.63 -9.98
CA ALA A 86 0.96 -3.39 -10.77
C ALA A 86 -0.43 -2.90 -11.19
N ARG A 87 -1.31 -3.79 -11.66
CA ARG A 87 -2.64 -3.38 -12.12
C ARG A 87 -3.49 -2.73 -11.03
N ASN A 88 -3.21 -3.02 -9.76
CA ASN A 88 -3.96 -2.44 -8.65
C ASN A 88 -3.63 -0.97 -8.41
N LEU A 89 -2.59 -0.44 -9.07
CA LEU A 89 -2.24 0.97 -8.97
C LEU A 89 -3.07 1.86 -9.89
N LYS A 90 -3.65 1.30 -10.93
CA LYS A 90 -4.37 2.10 -11.93
C LYS A 90 -5.55 2.89 -11.37
N PRO A 91 -6.49 2.29 -10.61
CA PRO A 91 -7.59 3.07 -10.07
C PRO A 91 -7.14 4.16 -9.09
N ALA A 92 -6.07 3.92 -8.32
CA ALA A 92 -5.53 4.92 -7.42
C ALA A 92 -4.97 6.12 -8.20
N TYR A 93 -4.23 5.83 -9.28
CA TYR A 93 -3.71 6.87 -10.16
C TYR A 93 -4.84 7.69 -10.77
N GLU A 94 -5.90 7.05 -11.23
CA GLU A 94 -7.04 7.72 -11.83
C GLU A 94 -7.79 8.62 -10.86
N LEU A 95 -7.72 8.33 -9.56
CA LEU A 95 -8.28 9.19 -8.52
C LEU A 95 -7.36 10.36 -8.16
N GLY A 96 -6.14 10.37 -8.63
CA GLY A 96 -5.18 11.44 -8.36
C GLY A 96 -4.10 11.11 -7.35
N MET A 97 -4.02 9.88 -6.88
CA MET A 97 -2.95 9.46 -5.97
C MET A 97 -1.62 9.29 -6.69
N LYS A 98 -0.53 9.49 -5.98
CA LYS A 98 0.79 9.05 -6.46
C LYS A 98 0.89 7.55 -6.26
N THR A 99 1.50 6.86 -7.22
CA THR A 99 1.54 5.41 -7.22
C THR A 99 2.97 4.91 -7.20
N VAL A 100 3.22 3.90 -6.37
CA VAL A 100 4.53 3.27 -6.25
C VAL A 100 4.37 1.76 -6.39
N TRP A 101 5.00 1.20 -7.42
CA TRP A 101 5.02 -0.25 -7.58
C TRP A 101 6.20 -0.82 -6.81
N ILE A 102 5.89 -1.72 -5.88
CA ILE A 102 6.90 -2.49 -5.15
C ILE A 102 7.16 -3.73 -6.02
N LYS A 103 8.36 -3.82 -6.59
CA LYS A 103 8.68 -4.87 -7.56
C LYS A 103 8.41 -6.26 -7.01
N ASN A 104 7.67 -7.03 -7.79
CA ASN A 104 7.33 -8.41 -7.53
C ASN A 104 7.63 -9.17 -8.83
N ASP A 105 8.46 -10.22 -8.75
CA ASP A 105 8.93 -10.95 -9.92
C ASP A 105 7.90 -11.89 -10.52
N GLU A 106 6.78 -12.13 -9.84
CA GLU A 106 5.70 -12.94 -10.38
C GLU A 106 5.11 -12.27 -11.61
N PRO A 107 5.03 -12.98 -12.76
CA PRO A 107 4.56 -12.36 -14.01
C PRO A 107 3.18 -11.71 -13.90
N TRP A 108 2.26 -12.33 -13.14
CA TRP A 108 0.91 -11.79 -12.96
C TRP A 108 0.92 -10.49 -12.15
N ALA A 109 1.88 -10.31 -11.25
CA ALA A 109 2.01 -9.09 -10.45
C ALA A 109 2.73 -8.00 -11.23
N ALA A 110 3.71 -8.37 -12.06
CA ALA A 110 4.50 -7.42 -12.84
C ALA A 110 3.80 -6.96 -14.12
N LYS A 111 2.73 -7.64 -14.53
CA LYS A 111 1.97 -7.26 -15.72
C LYS A 111 1.49 -5.81 -15.58
N TYR A 112 1.67 -5.02 -16.63
CA TYR A 112 1.36 -3.59 -16.69
C TYR A 112 2.30 -2.68 -15.87
N SER A 113 3.42 -3.21 -15.38
CA SER A 113 4.34 -2.41 -14.55
C SER A 113 5.08 -1.31 -15.32
N ASN A 114 5.00 -1.31 -16.64
CA ASN A 114 5.62 -0.26 -17.47
C ASN A 114 4.62 0.79 -17.97
N GLU A 115 3.36 0.72 -17.51
CA GLU A 115 2.32 1.65 -17.94
C GLU A 115 2.43 3.00 -17.25
N GLY A 116 1.84 4.03 -17.87
CA GLY A 116 1.92 5.41 -17.39
C GLY A 116 1.23 5.69 -16.07
N PHE A 117 0.41 4.77 -15.56
CA PHE A 117 -0.23 4.95 -14.26
C PHE A 117 0.68 4.59 -13.09
N ILE A 118 1.94 4.23 -13.34
CA ILE A 118 2.93 3.97 -12.29
C ILE A 118 3.90 5.14 -12.23
N ASN A 119 3.86 5.88 -11.13
CA ASN A 119 4.73 7.05 -10.96
C ASN A 119 6.15 6.66 -10.56
N TYR A 120 6.30 5.70 -9.65
CA TYR A 120 7.60 5.27 -9.13
C TYR A 120 7.65 3.76 -8.99
N LYS A 121 8.88 3.22 -9.03
CA LYS A 121 9.14 1.78 -8.82
C LYS A 121 10.22 1.64 -7.77
N THR A 122 10.09 0.63 -6.91
CA THR A 122 11.14 0.30 -5.95
C THR A 122 11.21 -1.20 -5.73
N ASP A 123 12.38 -1.71 -5.43
CA ASP A 123 12.56 -3.09 -4.99
C ASP A 123 12.81 -3.17 -3.47
N ASN A 124 12.75 -2.02 -2.79
CA ASN A 124 12.98 -1.95 -1.34
C ASN A 124 12.13 -0.83 -0.75
N LEU A 125 11.00 -1.21 -0.15
CA LEU A 125 10.06 -0.25 0.41
C LEU A 125 10.70 0.61 1.51
N ALA A 126 11.44 0.00 2.43
CA ALA A 126 12.06 0.74 3.54
C ALA A 126 13.03 1.81 3.03
N LYS A 127 13.82 1.49 2.02
CA LYS A 127 14.75 2.44 1.40
C LYS A 127 14.00 3.57 0.73
N PHE A 128 12.92 3.27 0.02
CA PHE A 128 12.09 4.27 -0.64
C PHE A 128 11.49 5.24 0.38
N LEU A 129 10.95 4.71 1.49
CA LEU A 129 10.39 5.53 2.56
C LEU A 129 11.45 6.40 3.21
N LYS A 130 12.67 5.88 3.39
CA LYS A 130 13.78 6.66 3.91
C LYS A 130 14.06 7.87 3.02
N GLU A 131 14.07 7.68 1.72
CA GLU A 131 14.27 8.78 0.76
C GLU A 131 13.16 9.82 0.87
N ILE A 132 11.90 9.39 0.99
CA ILE A 132 10.77 10.30 1.20
C ILE A 132 10.96 11.10 2.50
N ASN A 133 11.32 10.42 3.58
CA ASN A 133 11.49 11.07 4.88
C ASN A 133 12.63 12.09 4.88
N GLU A 134 13.66 11.86 4.07
CA GLU A 134 14.79 12.78 3.94
C GLU A 134 14.43 14.03 3.14
N LEU A 135 13.39 13.99 2.33
CA LEU A 135 12.91 15.16 1.58
C LEU A 135 12.07 16.10 2.45
N GLY A 136 11.43 15.55 3.44
CA GLY A 136 10.60 16.31 4.37
C GLY A 136 11.39 16.75 5.57
#